data_e823713da38f5ea58315589428cd2268
#
_entry.id   e823713da38f5ea58315589428cd2268
#
_cell.length_a   1.000
_cell.length_b   1.000
_cell.length_c   1.000
_cell.angle_alpha   90.00
_cell.angle_beta   90.00
_cell.angle_gamma   90.00
#
_symmetry.space_group_name_H-M   'P 1'
#
loop_
_entity.id
_entity.type
_entity.pdbx_description
1 polymer ?
#
loop_
_entity_poly.entity_id
_entity_poly.type
_entity_poly.pdbx_seq_one_letter_code
_entity_poly.pdbx_strand_id
1 'polypeptide(L)'
;MKKKIAVGCLALAATGATLLTSTAHADYKVIATNDLGMHCVCMGFDTFVLLPPFNTLRAQLIQRGEDPVPVTDGSRFKVTYDIVQNTEASLKADPYYQSWVTNAPKLFPGFNPVAANGKYQGLTGSQLRGEMTPDSQGAMWEVVGVPAYPDMSSNSTTAQKIMTDPLGGPNRNPYLTASVKAYDRATGALLAQTTTVVPAAFGGCCGCHLNVAKSYGYANPTPRDSFNVMGMLHAQNSSHINIATIDPDHDGVPGPIRCSQCHLDPAMGESVAPGYAGYPVSQYTFSDVLHRWHAQNSVVLTNYDPNIAKDCYQCHPGNNVNCYRDGHTTSTIGSGSSAHNIWCTDCHGDLNQRIAQGQMLQPWSDTTLPKCATCHSNTGEGGGYIGGLFGKYLNSHGHRNDKILCSTCHGEPHALNPSTLAADNTQNIALQGLANPIGVCDTCHTGKSSNYGTPPH
;
A
#
# COMPACT_ATOMS: atom_id res chain seq x y z
N MET A 1 9.28 58.40 -50.93
CA MET A 1 10.09 57.46 -50.10
C MET A 1 9.16 56.39 -49.50
N LYS A 2 9.14 55.23 -50.11
CA LYS A 2 8.34 54.09 -49.70
C LYS A 2 9.24 53.11 -48.94
N LYS A 3 9.05 52.96 -47.63
CA LYS A 3 9.74 51.95 -46.81
C LYS A 3 9.05 50.59 -47.02
N LYS A 4 9.78 49.60 -47.50
CA LYS A 4 9.39 48.20 -47.55
C LYS A 4 9.65 47.59 -46.17
N ILE A 5 8.61 47.01 -45.57
CA ILE A 5 8.71 46.19 -44.39
C ILE A 5 8.88 44.74 -44.85
N ALA A 6 9.99 44.12 -44.52
CA ALA A 6 10.23 42.70 -44.74
C ALA A 6 9.62 41.91 -43.58
N VAL A 7 8.66 41.05 -43.90
CA VAL A 7 8.08 40.07 -42.99
C VAL A 7 8.96 38.82 -43.04
N GLY A 8 9.68 38.57 -41.96
CA GLY A 8 10.44 37.32 -41.79
C GLY A 8 9.50 36.21 -41.33
N CYS A 9 9.33 35.18 -42.15
CA CYS A 9 8.70 33.94 -41.75
C CYS A 9 9.63 33.15 -40.83
N LEU A 10 9.26 33.05 -39.57
CA LEU A 10 9.86 32.10 -38.62
C LEU A 10 9.25 30.71 -38.91
N ALA A 11 10.06 29.82 -39.49
CA ALA A 11 9.69 28.41 -39.62
C ALA A 11 9.80 27.73 -38.23
N LEU A 12 8.66 27.41 -37.60
CA LEU A 12 8.61 26.53 -36.46
C LEU A 12 8.93 25.10 -36.93
N ALA A 13 10.10 24.61 -36.58
CA ALA A 13 10.42 23.20 -36.72
C ALA A 13 9.63 22.44 -35.65
N ALA A 14 8.51 21.85 -36.01
CA ALA A 14 7.80 20.88 -35.21
C ALA A 14 8.64 19.59 -35.14
N THR A 15 9.40 19.40 -34.07
CA THR A 15 9.99 18.11 -33.75
C THR A 15 8.85 17.17 -33.40
N GLY A 16 8.41 16.41 -34.37
CA GLY A 16 7.47 15.32 -34.17
C GLY A 16 8.10 14.27 -33.23
N ALA A 17 7.69 14.28 -31.97
CA ALA A 17 7.86 13.14 -31.11
C ALA A 17 7.01 12.01 -31.69
N THR A 18 7.64 11.13 -32.46
CA THR A 18 7.06 9.83 -32.82
C THR A 18 6.81 9.07 -31.53
N LEU A 19 5.58 9.16 -31.03
CA LEU A 19 5.04 8.19 -30.11
C LEU A 19 5.13 6.83 -30.82
N LEU A 20 6.16 6.06 -30.48
CA LEU A 20 6.19 4.65 -30.79
C LEU A 20 5.03 4.02 -30.00
N THR A 21 3.84 4.02 -30.62
CA THR A 21 2.74 3.16 -30.21
C THR A 21 3.21 1.73 -30.49
N SER A 22 3.87 1.10 -29.50
CA SER A 22 4.06 -0.33 -29.55
C SER A 22 2.65 -0.93 -29.58
N THR A 23 2.28 -1.54 -30.68
CA THR A 23 1.05 -2.30 -30.81
C THR A 23 1.14 -3.43 -29.80
N ALA A 24 0.56 -3.20 -28.60
CA ALA A 24 0.36 -4.28 -27.64
C ALA A 24 -0.42 -5.38 -28.37
N HIS A 25 0.06 -6.61 -28.29
CA HIS A 25 -0.65 -7.74 -28.90
C HIS A 25 -2.07 -7.75 -28.39
N ALA A 26 -3.05 -7.75 -29.30
CA ALA A 26 -4.48 -7.72 -28.95
C ALA A 26 -4.93 -8.93 -28.10
N ASP A 27 -4.09 -9.95 -28.02
CA ASP A 27 -4.38 -11.26 -27.41
C ASP A 27 -4.08 -11.33 -25.90
N TYR A 28 -3.53 -10.28 -25.29
CA TYR A 28 -3.20 -10.26 -23.88
C TYR A 28 -3.66 -8.98 -23.20
N LYS A 29 -4.06 -9.11 -21.94
CA LYS A 29 -4.28 -7.99 -21.01
C LYS A 29 -3.47 -8.22 -19.75
N VAL A 30 -2.92 -7.18 -19.18
CA VAL A 30 -2.34 -7.21 -17.84
C VAL A 30 -3.11 -6.24 -16.96
N ILE A 31 -3.53 -6.73 -15.78
CA ILE A 31 -4.29 -5.98 -14.78
C ILE A 31 -3.48 -6.07 -13.51
N ALA A 32 -3.10 -4.91 -12.98
CA ALA A 32 -2.23 -4.83 -11.81
C ALA A 32 -2.94 -4.12 -10.65
N THR A 33 -2.63 -4.53 -9.43
CA THR A 33 -3.18 -3.94 -8.21
C THR A 33 -2.09 -3.92 -7.12
N ASN A 34 -2.22 -2.99 -6.19
CA ASN A 34 -1.55 -3.07 -4.91
C ASN A 34 -2.34 -4.02 -4.00
N ASP A 35 -1.70 -4.61 -2.99
CA ASP A 35 -2.36 -5.57 -2.10
C ASP A 35 -3.22 -4.94 -1.01
N LEU A 36 -2.90 -3.71 -0.57
CA LEU A 36 -3.57 -3.06 0.57
C LEU A 36 -4.25 -1.72 0.25
N GLY A 37 -3.95 -1.11 -0.88
CA GLY A 37 -4.45 0.23 -1.22
C GLY A 37 -3.85 1.37 -0.40
N MET A 38 -3.07 1.11 0.65
CA MET A 38 -2.25 2.08 1.39
C MET A 38 -1.19 1.36 2.24
N HIS A 39 0.07 1.71 2.00
CA HIS A 39 1.19 1.29 2.82
C HIS A 39 1.71 2.45 3.66
N CYS A 40 1.66 2.29 4.98
CA CYS A 40 2.27 3.26 5.88
C CYS A 40 3.75 2.94 6.04
N VAL A 41 4.56 3.97 6.17
CA VAL A 41 6.01 3.88 6.39
C VAL A 41 6.44 4.86 7.46
N CYS A 42 7.48 4.53 8.22
CA CYS A 42 8.06 5.46 9.17
C CYS A 42 8.72 6.64 8.46
N MET A 43 8.64 7.82 9.07
CA MET A 43 9.27 9.03 8.57
C MET A 43 10.79 8.98 8.74
N GLY A 44 11.28 8.52 9.89
CA GLY A 44 12.71 8.39 10.19
C GLY A 44 13.00 7.10 10.92
N PHE A 45 14.22 6.62 10.81
CA PHE A 45 14.65 5.31 11.32
C PHE A 45 15.83 5.43 12.29
N ASP A 46 16.10 6.61 12.79
CA ASP A 46 17.19 6.91 13.72
C ASP A 46 16.85 6.61 15.18
N THR A 47 15.57 6.39 15.48
CA THR A 47 15.09 6.11 16.82
C THR A 47 14.40 4.74 16.93
N PHE A 48 13.44 4.48 16.07
CA PHE A 48 12.70 3.20 16.05
C PHE A 48 12.11 2.93 14.67
N VAL A 49 11.73 1.68 14.44
CA VAL A 49 10.93 1.26 13.29
C VAL A 49 9.66 0.54 13.75
N LEU A 50 8.54 0.93 13.14
CA LEU A 50 7.28 0.20 13.15
C LEU A 50 7.04 -0.41 11.77
N LEU A 51 7.12 0.42 10.73
CA LEU A 51 6.74 0.13 9.37
C LEU A 51 7.90 0.50 8.45
N PRO A 52 8.68 -0.47 7.96
CA PRO A 52 9.71 -0.26 6.95
C PRO A 52 9.08 0.08 5.58
N PRO A 53 9.86 0.58 4.62
CA PRO A 53 9.42 0.66 3.24
C PRO A 53 9.18 -0.75 2.69
N PHE A 54 7.89 -1.09 2.55
CA PHE A 54 7.48 -2.43 2.17
C PHE A 54 6.14 -2.37 1.44
N ASN A 55 6.16 -2.57 0.13
CA ASN A 55 4.97 -2.52 -0.70
C ASN A 55 4.86 -3.80 -1.54
N THR A 56 3.65 -4.20 -1.88
CA THR A 56 3.40 -5.42 -2.65
C THR A 56 2.58 -5.09 -3.88
N LEU A 57 3.03 -5.56 -5.03
CA LEU A 57 2.30 -5.49 -6.28
C LEU A 57 1.88 -6.87 -6.74
N ARG A 58 0.67 -6.95 -7.27
CA ARG A 58 0.10 -8.12 -7.91
C ARG A 58 -0.33 -7.79 -9.33
N ALA A 59 -0.23 -8.75 -10.22
CA ALA A 59 -0.70 -8.58 -11.58
C ALA A 59 -1.26 -9.91 -12.13
N GLN A 60 -2.35 -9.83 -12.86
CA GLN A 60 -2.81 -10.94 -13.67
C GLN A 60 -2.55 -10.65 -15.15
N LEU A 61 -1.78 -11.50 -15.79
CA LEU A 61 -1.64 -11.53 -17.24
C LEU A 61 -2.69 -12.48 -17.78
N ILE A 62 -3.63 -11.95 -18.54
CA ILE A 62 -4.78 -12.69 -19.07
C ILE A 62 -4.58 -12.87 -20.55
N GLN A 63 -4.53 -14.12 -21.00
CA GLN A 63 -4.63 -14.45 -22.43
C GLN A 63 -6.09 -14.36 -22.82
N ARG A 64 -6.40 -13.47 -23.74
CA ARG A 64 -7.76 -13.28 -24.28
C ARG A 64 -8.17 -14.45 -25.15
N GLY A 65 -9.46 -14.73 -25.15
CA GLY A 65 -10.05 -15.80 -25.94
C GLY A 65 -11.55 -15.83 -25.75
N GLU A 66 -12.21 -16.84 -26.31
CA GLU A 66 -13.61 -17.13 -25.96
C GLU A 66 -13.69 -17.47 -24.47
N ASP A 67 -12.73 -18.25 -23.97
CA ASP A 67 -12.50 -18.57 -22.57
C ASP A 67 -11.12 -18.03 -22.13
N PRO A 68 -11.05 -16.79 -21.63
CA PRO A 68 -9.80 -16.17 -21.22
C PRO A 68 -9.23 -16.83 -19.97
N VAL A 69 -7.90 -16.95 -19.92
CA VAL A 69 -7.21 -17.60 -18.80
C VAL A 69 -6.07 -16.73 -18.26
N PRO A 70 -5.87 -16.65 -16.93
CA PRO A 70 -4.65 -16.11 -16.34
C PRO A 70 -3.46 -17.01 -16.70
N VAL A 71 -2.36 -16.40 -17.11
CA VAL A 71 -1.13 -17.13 -17.50
C VAL A 71 0.03 -16.72 -16.60
N THR A 72 0.70 -17.72 -16.03
CA THR A 72 1.79 -17.55 -15.06
C THR A 72 3.02 -18.37 -15.40
N ASP A 73 3.13 -18.88 -16.63
CA ASP A 73 4.32 -19.61 -17.08
C ASP A 73 5.53 -18.69 -17.22
N GLY A 74 6.36 -18.62 -16.18
CA GLY A 74 7.58 -17.82 -16.13
C GLY A 74 8.64 -18.24 -17.17
N SER A 75 8.54 -19.41 -17.78
CA SER A 75 9.43 -19.81 -18.86
C SER A 75 9.08 -19.13 -20.18
N ARG A 76 7.81 -18.82 -20.39
CA ARG A 76 7.26 -18.20 -21.59
C ARG A 76 7.06 -16.69 -21.44
N PHE A 77 6.60 -16.24 -20.28
CA PHE A 77 6.25 -14.84 -20.04
C PHE A 77 7.22 -14.18 -19.06
N LYS A 78 7.41 -12.88 -19.24
CA LYS A 78 8.13 -12.02 -18.32
C LYS A 78 7.24 -10.85 -17.97
N VAL A 79 6.91 -10.70 -16.68
CA VAL A 79 6.16 -9.53 -16.17
C VAL A 79 7.12 -8.67 -15.36
N THR A 80 7.15 -7.37 -15.66
CA THR A 80 8.04 -6.42 -15.00
C THR A 80 7.25 -5.28 -14.39
N TYR A 81 7.81 -4.67 -13.37
CA TYR A 81 7.27 -3.46 -12.73
C TYR A 81 8.33 -2.37 -12.63
N ASP A 82 7.88 -1.12 -12.52
CA ASP A 82 8.71 0.06 -12.31
C ASP A 82 7.91 1.09 -11.51
N ILE A 83 8.42 1.51 -10.34
CA ILE A 83 7.84 2.60 -9.55
C ILE A 83 8.30 3.92 -10.15
N VAL A 84 7.38 4.60 -10.82
CA VAL A 84 7.71 5.72 -11.73
C VAL A 84 8.36 6.90 -10.99
N GLN A 85 7.83 7.31 -9.85
CA GLN A 85 8.32 8.47 -9.11
C GLN A 85 9.54 8.16 -8.25
N ASN A 86 9.66 6.92 -7.75
CA ASN A 86 10.81 6.54 -6.97
C ASN A 86 11.97 6.10 -7.89
N THR A 87 13.00 6.91 -7.93
CA THR A 87 14.27 6.60 -8.61
C THR A 87 15.38 6.53 -7.58
N GLU A 88 16.51 5.91 -7.97
CA GLU A 88 17.71 5.90 -7.11
C GLU A 88 18.13 7.34 -6.73
N ALA A 89 17.99 8.29 -7.67
CA ALA A 89 18.34 9.69 -7.43
C ALA A 89 17.36 10.38 -6.47
N SER A 90 16.04 10.16 -6.63
CA SER A 90 15.04 10.75 -5.75
C SER A 90 15.17 10.25 -4.32
N LEU A 91 15.33 8.93 -4.13
CA LEU A 91 15.51 8.35 -2.80
C LEU A 91 16.87 8.71 -2.17
N LYS A 92 17.92 8.88 -2.97
CA LYS A 92 19.21 9.37 -2.48
C LYS A 92 19.12 10.81 -1.97
N ALA A 93 18.29 11.63 -2.57
CA ALA A 93 18.06 13.01 -2.15
C ALA A 93 17.13 13.14 -0.94
N ASP A 94 16.39 12.09 -0.59
CA ASP A 94 15.43 12.09 0.50
C ASP A 94 16.09 11.80 1.85
N PRO A 95 16.15 12.76 2.77
CA PRO A 95 16.86 12.58 4.06
C PRO A 95 16.21 11.50 4.94
N TYR A 96 14.89 11.32 4.85
CA TYR A 96 14.20 10.30 5.63
C TYR A 96 14.46 8.90 5.07
N TYR A 97 14.49 8.76 3.73
CA TYR A 97 14.89 7.50 3.13
C TYR A 97 16.37 7.18 3.40
N GLN A 98 17.24 8.20 3.44
CA GLN A 98 18.63 8.00 3.81
C GLN A 98 18.79 7.59 5.30
N SER A 99 17.89 8.02 6.17
CA SER A 99 17.81 7.48 7.53
C SER A 99 17.51 5.97 7.53
N TRP A 100 16.60 5.51 6.64
CA TRP A 100 16.40 4.07 6.42
C TRP A 100 17.68 3.37 5.95
N VAL A 101 18.33 3.90 4.92
CA VAL A 101 19.57 3.31 4.35
C VAL A 101 20.66 3.16 5.42
N THR A 102 20.78 4.15 6.31
CA THR A 102 21.79 4.15 7.38
C THR A 102 21.46 3.16 8.49
N ASN A 103 20.18 3.08 8.90
CA ASN A 103 19.79 2.39 10.12
C ASN A 103 19.19 1.00 9.88
N ALA A 104 18.77 0.67 8.66
CA ALA A 104 18.20 -0.64 8.35
C ALA A 104 19.12 -1.82 8.73
N PRO A 105 20.44 -1.78 8.53
CA PRO A 105 21.34 -2.87 8.97
C PRO A 105 21.35 -3.07 10.49
N LYS A 106 21.16 -2.00 11.27
CA LYS A 106 21.04 -2.09 12.73
C LYS A 106 19.71 -2.67 13.17
N LEU A 107 18.61 -2.25 12.50
CA LEU A 107 17.25 -2.68 12.77
C LEU A 107 16.98 -4.12 12.31
N PHE A 108 17.60 -4.53 11.23
CA PHE A 108 17.46 -5.85 10.60
C PHE A 108 18.85 -6.45 10.34
N PRO A 109 19.49 -7.08 11.35
CA PRO A 109 20.83 -7.62 11.20
C PRO A 109 20.95 -8.58 10.02
N GLY A 110 21.96 -8.36 9.18
CA GLY A 110 22.18 -9.11 7.95
C GLY A 110 21.49 -8.56 6.71
N PHE A 111 20.61 -7.57 6.85
CA PHE A 111 20.00 -6.88 5.72
C PHE A 111 20.84 -5.66 5.28
N ASN A 112 21.03 -5.52 3.98
CA ASN A 112 21.63 -4.32 3.38
C ASN A 112 20.58 -3.66 2.45
N PRO A 113 20.15 -2.41 2.71
CA PRO A 113 19.18 -1.71 1.87
C PRO A 113 19.74 -1.29 0.50
N VAL A 114 21.04 -1.50 0.27
CA VAL A 114 21.70 -1.30 -1.02
C VAL A 114 22.21 -2.64 -1.53
N ALA A 115 21.65 -3.08 -2.65
CA ALA A 115 22.02 -4.33 -3.30
C ALA A 115 23.43 -4.27 -3.91
N ALA A 116 24.00 -5.43 -4.28
CA ALA A 116 25.33 -5.51 -4.89
C ALA A 116 25.46 -4.72 -6.21
N ASN A 117 24.36 -4.47 -6.89
CA ASN A 117 24.31 -3.65 -8.11
C ASN A 117 24.19 -2.13 -7.81
N GLY A 118 24.30 -1.72 -6.55
CA GLY A 118 24.22 -0.33 -6.10
C GLY A 118 22.82 0.27 -6.05
N LYS A 119 21.78 -0.53 -6.26
CA LYS A 119 20.38 -0.08 -6.22
C LYS A 119 19.75 -0.34 -4.86
N TYR A 120 18.75 0.49 -4.51
CA TYR A 120 17.99 0.30 -3.28
C TYR A 120 17.09 -0.93 -3.37
N GLN A 121 17.02 -1.67 -2.26
CA GLN A 121 16.17 -2.84 -2.12
C GLN A 121 15.43 -2.85 -0.79
N GLY A 122 14.26 -3.47 -0.79
CA GLY A 122 13.49 -3.73 0.41
C GLY A 122 13.91 -5.02 1.10
N LEU A 123 13.27 -5.35 2.22
CA LEU A 123 13.59 -6.47 3.09
C LEU A 123 13.60 -7.84 2.38
N THR A 124 12.86 -7.98 1.31
CA THR A 124 12.78 -9.22 0.51
C THR A 124 13.81 -9.27 -0.64
N GLY A 125 14.64 -8.22 -0.80
CA GLY A 125 15.54 -8.08 -1.93
C GLY A 125 14.89 -7.44 -3.18
N SER A 126 13.60 -7.16 -3.15
CA SER A 126 12.90 -6.48 -4.24
C SER A 126 13.38 -5.04 -4.38
N GLN A 127 13.63 -4.58 -5.60
CA GLN A 127 14.07 -3.22 -5.92
C GLN A 127 12.90 -2.35 -6.34
N LEU A 128 13.14 -1.09 -6.69
CA LEU A 128 12.11 -0.16 -7.21
C LEU A 128 11.57 -0.58 -8.59
N ARG A 129 12.32 -1.41 -9.26
CA ARG A 129 11.98 -1.99 -10.58
C ARG A 129 12.59 -3.36 -10.72
N GLY A 130 11.88 -4.25 -11.40
CA GLY A 130 12.34 -5.61 -11.57
C GLY A 130 11.35 -6.51 -12.27
N GLU A 131 11.56 -7.78 -12.14
CA GLU A 131 10.66 -8.82 -12.63
C GLU A 131 9.78 -9.32 -11.47
N MET A 132 8.50 -9.53 -11.76
CA MET A 132 7.55 -10.18 -10.87
C MET A 132 7.65 -11.70 -11.01
N THR A 133 7.36 -12.43 -9.97
CA THR A 133 7.38 -13.91 -9.98
C THR A 133 5.96 -14.46 -9.97
N PRO A 134 5.71 -15.60 -10.61
CA PRO A 134 4.46 -16.34 -10.45
C PRO A 134 4.24 -16.70 -8.97
N ASP A 135 3.00 -16.53 -8.50
CA ASP A 135 2.64 -17.01 -7.17
C ASP A 135 2.60 -18.54 -7.11
N SER A 136 2.67 -19.10 -5.91
CA SER A 136 2.72 -20.56 -5.70
C SER A 136 1.46 -21.30 -6.18
N GLN A 137 0.36 -20.59 -6.39
CA GLN A 137 -0.91 -21.16 -6.83
C GLN A 137 -1.12 -21.01 -8.34
N GLY A 138 -0.21 -20.32 -9.04
CA GLY A 138 -0.28 -20.12 -10.49
C GLY A 138 -1.47 -19.25 -10.92
N ALA A 139 -1.83 -18.25 -10.11
CA ALA A 139 -2.95 -17.39 -10.39
C ALA A 139 -2.55 -15.98 -10.81
N MET A 140 -1.40 -15.50 -10.34
CA MET A 140 -0.94 -14.14 -10.55
C MET A 140 0.58 -14.05 -10.57
N TRP A 141 1.06 -12.90 -10.94
CA TRP A 141 2.43 -12.44 -10.76
C TRP A 141 2.48 -11.54 -9.55
N GLU A 142 3.52 -11.67 -8.75
CA GLU A 142 3.65 -10.92 -7.50
C GLU A 142 5.08 -10.44 -7.30
N VAL A 143 5.22 -9.27 -6.69
CA VAL A 143 6.46 -8.82 -6.06
C VAL A 143 6.14 -8.26 -4.69
N VAL A 144 6.85 -8.75 -3.68
CA VAL A 144 6.66 -8.41 -2.27
C VAL A 144 7.84 -7.59 -1.78
N GLY A 145 7.58 -6.58 -0.95
CA GLY A 145 8.61 -5.82 -0.26
C GLY A 145 9.32 -4.79 -1.13
N VAL A 146 8.67 -4.24 -2.14
CA VAL A 146 9.18 -3.12 -2.92
C VAL A 146 9.39 -1.91 -2.00
N PRO A 147 10.57 -1.26 -1.98
CA PRO A 147 10.88 -0.18 -1.04
C PRO A 147 10.31 1.17 -1.51
N ALA A 148 9.02 1.20 -1.86
CA ALA A 148 8.31 2.41 -2.24
C ALA A 148 8.20 3.38 -1.07
N TYR A 149 8.43 4.68 -1.34
CA TYR A 149 8.50 5.72 -0.32
C TYR A 149 7.79 7.00 -0.79
N PRO A 150 7.13 7.77 0.10
CA PRO A 150 6.41 8.98 -0.30
C PRO A 150 7.30 9.94 -1.09
N ASP A 151 6.87 10.31 -2.30
CA ASP A 151 7.71 11.07 -3.23
C ASP A 151 7.75 12.56 -2.90
N MET A 152 8.93 13.16 -2.96
CA MET A 152 9.16 14.59 -2.72
C MET A 152 8.78 15.48 -3.91
N SER A 153 8.50 14.92 -5.07
CA SER A 153 8.23 15.74 -6.26
C SER A 153 6.90 16.49 -6.11
N SER A 154 6.96 17.80 -6.14
CA SER A 154 5.80 18.69 -6.14
C SER A 154 4.97 18.64 -7.44
N ASN A 155 5.37 17.82 -8.39
CA ASN A 155 4.72 17.69 -9.70
C ASN A 155 3.52 16.74 -9.69
N SER A 156 2.88 16.51 -8.53
CA SER A 156 1.57 15.90 -8.54
C SER A 156 0.61 16.84 -9.25
N THR A 157 0.02 16.38 -10.34
CA THR A 157 -1.12 17.07 -10.95
C THR A 157 -2.18 17.33 -9.89
N THR A 158 -2.95 18.38 -10.03
CA THR A 158 -4.00 18.87 -9.12
C THR A 158 -5.01 17.82 -8.63
N ALA A 159 -4.96 16.59 -9.12
CA ALA A 159 -5.81 15.46 -8.74
C ALA A 159 -5.22 14.57 -7.64
N GLN A 160 -3.94 14.66 -7.31
CA GLN A 160 -3.31 13.84 -6.26
C GLN A 160 -3.20 14.64 -4.97
N LYS A 161 -3.67 14.07 -3.88
CA LYS A 161 -3.52 14.68 -2.56
C LYS A 161 -2.05 14.65 -2.16
N ILE A 162 -1.56 15.81 -1.72
CA ILE A 162 -0.20 15.96 -1.24
C ILE A 162 -0.21 15.87 0.28
N MET A 163 0.64 15.03 0.81
CA MET A 163 0.86 14.88 2.23
C MET A 163 1.79 15.99 2.73
N THR A 164 1.36 16.71 3.76
CA THR A 164 2.24 17.66 4.46
C THR A 164 3.16 16.89 5.39
N ASP A 165 4.46 17.17 5.30
CA ASP A 165 5.46 16.62 6.21
C ASP A 165 5.23 17.20 7.62
N PRO A 166 4.95 16.38 8.66
CA PRO A 166 4.67 16.86 10.01
C PRO A 166 5.90 17.49 10.69
N LEU A 167 7.10 17.34 10.16
CA LEU A 167 8.31 18.00 10.64
C LEU A 167 8.60 19.33 9.89
N GLY A 168 7.67 19.81 9.05
CA GLY A 168 7.84 21.04 8.28
C GLY A 168 8.70 20.88 7.02
N GLY A 169 8.94 19.65 6.59
CA GLY A 169 9.61 19.34 5.32
C GLY A 169 8.70 19.57 4.10
N PRO A 170 9.17 19.20 2.91
CA PRO A 170 8.42 19.39 1.68
C PRO A 170 7.13 18.54 1.65
N ASN A 171 6.12 19.05 0.97
CA ASN A 171 4.95 18.24 0.64
C ASN A 171 5.36 16.99 -0.14
N ARG A 172 4.63 15.88 0.08
CA ARG A 172 4.93 14.59 -0.54
C ARG A 172 3.71 14.02 -1.24
N ASN A 173 3.97 13.30 -2.32
CA ASN A 173 2.96 12.54 -3.01
C ASN A 173 2.91 11.10 -2.44
N PRO A 174 1.82 10.69 -1.81
CA PRO A 174 1.66 9.34 -1.27
C PRO A 174 1.15 8.34 -2.32
N TYR A 175 0.66 8.80 -3.47
CA TYR A 175 0.07 7.97 -4.52
C TYR A 175 1.04 7.81 -5.68
N LEU A 176 1.98 6.90 -5.51
CA LEU A 176 2.96 6.58 -6.55
C LEU A 176 2.28 5.77 -7.65
N THR A 177 2.92 5.73 -8.81
CA THR A 177 2.47 4.94 -9.96
C THR A 177 3.45 3.80 -10.20
N ALA A 178 2.96 2.57 -10.32
CA ALA A 178 3.70 1.48 -10.92
C ALA A 178 3.31 1.30 -12.38
N SER A 179 4.29 1.19 -13.24
CA SER A 179 4.14 0.70 -14.62
C SER A 179 4.40 -0.79 -14.63
N VAL A 180 3.42 -1.58 -15.09
CA VAL A 180 3.53 -3.03 -15.20
C VAL A 180 3.46 -3.43 -16.66
N LYS A 181 4.43 -4.25 -17.11
CA LYS A 181 4.56 -4.67 -18.50
C LYS A 181 4.79 -6.17 -18.62
N ALA A 182 4.08 -6.81 -19.53
CA ALA A 182 4.24 -8.22 -19.84
C ALA A 182 4.88 -8.41 -21.20
N TYR A 183 5.82 -9.32 -21.28
CA TYR A 183 6.58 -9.62 -22.49
C TYR A 183 6.56 -11.12 -22.79
N ASP A 184 6.63 -11.47 -24.07
CA ASP A 184 7.09 -12.78 -24.48
C ASP A 184 8.59 -12.91 -24.19
N ARG A 185 8.98 -13.90 -23.41
CA ARG A 185 10.36 -14.02 -22.93
C ARG A 185 11.35 -14.40 -24.04
N ALA A 186 10.91 -15.16 -25.02
CA ALA A 186 11.78 -15.61 -26.09
C ALA A 186 12.08 -14.52 -27.13
N THR A 187 11.08 -13.71 -27.44
CA THR A 187 11.20 -12.67 -28.49
C THR A 187 11.45 -11.28 -27.90
N GLY A 188 11.15 -11.06 -26.62
CA GLY A 188 11.18 -9.73 -26.01
C GLY A 188 10.02 -8.83 -26.44
N ALA A 189 9.04 -9.35 -27.18
CA ALA A 189 7.90 -8.58 -27.64
C ALA A 189 7.01 -8.15 -26.47
N LEU A 190 6.60 -6.88 -26.44
CA LEU A 190 5.63 -6.38 -25.47
C LEU A 190 4.24 -6.94 -25.79
N LEU A 191 3.67 -7.69 -24.86
CA LEU A 191 2.35 -8.30 -25.00
C LEU A 191 1.25 -7.39 -24.46
N ALA A 192 1.45 -6.82 -23.26
CA ALA A 192 0.49 -5.95 -22.59
C ALA A 192 1.19 -5.02 -21.63
N GLN A 193 0.54 -3.91 -21.29
CA GLN A 193 1.02 -2.99 -20.24
C GLN A 193 -0.16 -2.31 -19.56
N THR A 194 0.08 -1.91 -18.29
CA THR A 194 -0.87 -1.14 -17.48
C THR A 194 -0.14 -0.26 -16.48
N THR A 195 -0.90 0.58 -15.77
CA THR A 195 -0.42 1.32 -14.61
C THR A 195 -1.38 1.12 -13.46
N THR A 196 -0.86 1.09 -12.24
CA THR A 196 -1.66 1.06 -11.01
C THR A 196 -1.06 2.00 -9.97
N VAL A 197 -1.84 2.38 -8.96
CA VAL A 197 -1.34 3.18 -7.84
C VAL A 197 -0.61 2.29 -6.86
N VAL A 198 0.52 2.77 -6.36
CA VAL A 198 1.33 2.14 -5.31
C VAL A 198 1.42 3.14 -4.16
N PRO A 199 0.47 3.10 -3.23
CA PRO A 199 0.43 4.11 -2.20
C PRO A 199 1.49 3.85 -1.12
N ALA A 200 2.20 4.93 -0.75
CA ALA A 200 3.12 4.94 0.38
C ALA A 200 2.98 6.27 1.12
N ALA A 201 2.66 6.22 2.42
CA ALA A 201 2.45 7.42 3.21
C ALA A 201 3.12 7.31 4.58
N PHE A 202 3.50 8.44 5.17
CA PHE A 202 3.93 8.43 6.56
C PHE A 202 2.76 8.13 7.48
N GLY A 203 2.98 7.28 8.49
CA GLY A 203 2.00 7.07 9.54
C GLY A 203 1.73 8.36 10.32
N GLY A 204 0.47 8.59 10.72
CA GLY A 204 0.04 9.80 11.43
C GLY A 204 0.58 9.94 12.87
N CYS A 205 1.27 8.93 13.38
CA CYS A 205 1.79 8.88 14.76
C CYS A 205 2.67 10.08 15.11
N CYS A 206 3.54 10.51 14.18
CA CYS A 206 4.50 11.60 14.44
C CYS A 206 3.82 12.92 14.83
N GLY A 207 2.71 13.27 14.22
CA GLY A 207 1.98 14.51 14.53
C GLY A 207 1.49 14.57 15.97
N CYS A 208 0.92 13.47 16.47
CA CYS A 208 0.47 13.37 17.86
C CYS A 208 1.66 13.30 18.84
N HIS A 209 2.64 12.46 18.57
CA HIS A 209 3.77 12.27 19.49
C HIS A 209 4.66 13.51 19.63
N LEU A 210 4.82 14.32 18.59
CA LEU A 210 5.45 15.63 18.69
C LEU A 210 4.67 16.57 19.63
N ASN A 211 3.33 16.57 19.56
CA ASN A 211 2.50 17.38 20.46
C ASN A 211 2.54 16.86 21.90
N VAL A 212 2.58 15.53 22.09
CA VAL A 212 2.80 14.94 23.41
C VAL A 212 4.15 15.40 23.96
N ALA A 213 5.22 15.37 23.19
CA ALA A 213 6.52 15.87 23.64
C ALA A 213 6.49 17.35 24.04
N LYS A 214 5.74 18.20 23.32
CA LYS A 214 5.51 19.60 23.74
C LYS A 214 4.86 19.69 25.11
N SER A 215 3.88 18.85 25.42
CA SER A 215 3.23 18.84 26.74
C SER A 215 4.17 18.40 27.88
N TYR A 216 5.27 17.72 27.54
CA TYR A 216 6.33 17.36 28.46
C TYR A 216 7.49 18.37 28.52
N GLY A 217 7.31 19.58 27.94
CA GLY A 217 8.24 20.71 28.08
C GLY A 217 9.23 20.89 26.93
N TYR A 218 9.15 20.13 25.85
CA TYR A 218 9.95 20.33 24.66
C TYR A 218 9.32 21.41 23.77
N ALA A 219 9.91 22.59 23.70
CA ALA A 219 9.34 23.72 22.94
C ALA A 219 9.25 23.42 21.42
N ASN A 220 10.29 22.82 20.85
CA ASN A 220 10.41 22.42 19.45
C ASN A 220 10.89 20.97 19.38
N PRO A 221 10.00 19.99 19.66
CA PRO A 221 10.42 18.61 19.80
C PRO A 221 10.86 18.01 18.46
N THR A 222 11.90 17.23 18.55
CA THR A 222 12.40 16.36 17.48
C THR A 222 11.75 14.98 17.58
N PRO A 223 11.89 14.10 16.56
CA PRO A 223 11.52 12.70 16.69
C PRO A 223 12.18 11.99 17.87
N ARG A 224 13.43 12.32 18.17
CA ARG A 224 14.18 11.79 19.33
C ARG A 224 13.52 12.21 20.65
N ASP A 225 13.10 13.47 20.79
CA ASP A 225 12.41 13.94 21.99
C ASP A 225 11.07 13.21 22.18
N SER A 226 10.33 13.03 21.09
CA SER A 226 9.10 12.23 21.12
C SER A 226 9.36 10.79 21.54
N PHE A 227 10.43 10.18 21.06
CA PHE A 227 10.81 8.82 21.42
C PHE A 227 11.24 8.73 22.89
N ASN A 228 11.96 9.72 23.41
CA ASN A 228 12.32 9.79 24.83
C ASN A 228 11.07 9.84 25.72
N VAL A 229 10.04 10.63 25.34
CA VAL A 229 8.77 10.69 26.08
C VAL A 229 8.03 9.37 25.97
N MET A 230 7.98 8.75 24.79
CA MET A 230 7.39 7.41 24.66
C MET A 230 8.09 6.37 25.54
N GLY A 231 9.42 6.40 25.61
CA GLY A 231 10.20 5.49 26.45
C GLY A 231 9.90 5.65 27.94
N MET A 232 9.77 6.89 28.38
CA MET A 232 9.37 7.20 29.76
C MET A 232 7.95 6.68 30.07
N LEU A 233 6.98 6.95 29.17
CA LEU A 233 5.60 6.48 29.33
C LEU A 233 5.50 4.96 29.30
N HIS A 234 6.27 4.30 28.46
CA HIS A 234 6.36 2.85 28.39
C HIS A 234 6.87 2.26 29.72
N ALA A 235 7.90 2.87 30.30
CA ALA A 235 8.42 2.45 31.60
C ALA A 235 7.41 2.65 32.73
N GLN A 236 6.66 3.76 32.72
CA GLN A 236 5.69 4.08 33.77
C GLN A 236 4.43 3.20 33.72
N ASN A 237 3.97 2.85 32.52
CA ASN A 237 2.64 2.27 32.34
C ASN A 237 2.61 0.78 31.98
N SER A 238 3.71 0.19 31.53
CA SER A 238 3.62 -1.14 30.92
C SER A 238 4.61 -2.18 31.45
N SER A 239 5.86 -1.83 31.68
CA SER A 239 6.89 -2.86 31.90
C SER A 239 8.08 -2.44 32.74
N HIS A 240 8.12 -1.20 33.21
CA HIS A 240 9.29 -0.58 33.85
C HIS A 240 10.54 -0.49 32.94
N ILE A 241 10.37 -0.73 31.63
CA ILE A 241 11.43 -0.63 30.64
C ILE A 241 11.32 0.71 29.90
N ASN A 242 12.34 1.55 30.02
CA ASN A 242 12.46 2.74 29.19
C ASN A 242 13.06 2.36 27.84
N ILE A 243 12.22 2.20 26.82
CA ILE A 243 12.66 1.80 25.48
C ILE A 243 13.61 2.78 24.82
N ALA A 244 13.61 4.05 25.24
CA ALA A 244 14.51 5.07 24.70
C ALA A 244 15.95 4.97 25.26
N THR A 245 16.21 4.07 26.21
CA THR A 245 17.55 3.79 26.75
C THR A 245 18.18 2.53 26.18
N ILE A 246 17.45 1.78 25.36
CA ILE A 246 17.96 0.54 24.77
C ILE A 246 18.97 0.90 23.68
N ASP A 247 20.15 0.33 23.78
CA ASP A 247 21.25 0.45 22.81
C ASP A 247 21.54 -0.95 22.24
N PRO A 248 20.91 -1.32 21.10
CA PRO A 248 20.96 -2.69 20.59
C PRO A 248 22.32 -3.10 20.01
N ASP A 249 23.08 -2.14 19.50
CA ASP A 249 24.38 -2.37 18.86
C ASP A 249 25.57 -1.98 19.75
N HIS A 250 25.27 -1.52 20.99
CA HIS A 250 26.26 -1.17 22.01
C HIS A 250 27.28 -0.10 21.56
N ASP A 251 26.82 0.83 20.71
CA ASP A 251 27.66 1.94 20.24
C ASP A 251 27.69 3.15 21.21
N GLY A 252 26.94 3.06 22.31
CA GLY A 252 26.80 4.10 23.33
C GLY A 252 25.69 5.11 23.02
N VAL A 253 24.94 4.94 21.94
CA VAL A 253 23.84 5.80 21.54
C VAL A 253 22.53 4.96 21.54
N PRO A 254 21.54 5.29 22.38
CA PRO A 254 20.30 4.55 22.42
C PRO A 254 19.56 4.52 21.06
N GLY A 255 19.07 3.34 20.67
CA GLY A 255 18.39 3.07 19.39
C GLY A 255 19.35 2.92 18.21
N PRO A 256 18.85 2.76 16.98
CA PRO A 256 17.42 2.57 16.71
C PRO A 256 16.89 1.22 17.19
N ILE A 257 15.62 1.16 17.56
CA ILE A 257 14.99 -0.07 18.00
C ILE A 257 13.90 -0.53 17.05
N ARG A 258 13.64 -1.82 17.03
CA ARG A 258 12.49 -2.43 16.35
C ARG A 258 11.50 -2.92 17.39
N CYS A 259 10.26 -2.41 17.34
CA CYS A 259 9.24 -2.76 18.32
C CYS A 259 8.86 -4.24 18.25
N SER A 260 8.92 -4.83 17.06
CA SER A 260 8.70 -6.26 16.84
C SER A 260 9.77 -7.17 17.48
N GLN A 261 10.88 -6.63 17.97
CA GLN A 261 11.84 -7.42 18.77
C GLN A 261 11.21 -7.91 20.06
N CYS A 262 10.40 -7.08 20.74
CA CYS A 262 9.76 -7.46 22.00
C CYS A 262 8.29 -7.83 21.83
N HIS A 263 7.60 -7.24 20.85
CA HIS A 263 6.19 -7.50 20.54
C HIS A 263 6.08 -8.23 19.22
N LEU A 264 5.60 -9.46 19.25
CA LEU A 264 5.40 -10.24 18.04
C LEU A 264 4.63 -9.44 16.98
N ASP A 265 5.14 -9.37 15.76
CA ASP A 265 4.49 -8.71 14.64
C ASP A 265 4.40 -9.62 13.40
N PRO A 266 3.32 -10.41 13.26
CA PRO A 266 3.11 -11.25 12.08
C PRO A 266 3.06 -10.48 10.76
N ALA A 267 2.75 -9.17 10.77
CA ALA A 267 2.81 -8.35 9.58
C ALA A 267 4.24 -8.20 9.04
N MET A 268 5.24 -8.39 9.91
CA MET A 268 6.66 -8.45 9.53
C MET A 268 7.12 -9.86 9.13
N GLY A 269 6.19 -10.82 9.04
CA GLY A 269 6.50 -12.22 8.73
C GLY A 269 7.10 -13.01 9.88
N GLU A 270 7.05 -12.49 11.11
CA GLU A 270 7.62 -13.12 12.29
C GLU A 270 6.62 -14.06 12.95
N SER A 271 7.06 -15.24 13.37
CA SER A 271 6.27 -16.20 14.15
C SER A 271 6.55 -16.12 15.66
N VAL A 272 7.66 -15.53 16.05
CA VAL A 272 8.05 -15.24 17.43
C VAL A 272 8.81 -13.91 17.45
N ALA A 273 8.69 -13.16 18.54
CA ALA A 273 9.48 -11.96 18.74
C ALA A 273 10.93 -12.35 19.03
N PRO A 274 11.93 -11.82 18.28
CA PRO A 274 13.32 -12.25 18.44
C PRO A 274 13.95 -11.91 19.79
N GLY A 275 13.48 -10.85 20.45
CA GLY A 275 14.01 -10.33 21.70
C GLY A 275 15.23 -9.43 21.55
N TYR A 276 15.47 -8.59 22.54
CA TYR A 276 16.77 -7.95 22.79
C TYR A 276 17.42 -8.60 24.01
N ALA A 277 18.73 -8.80 23.99
CA ALA A 277 19.45 -9.39 25.12
C ALA A 277 19.20 -8.60 26.42
N GLY A 278 18.74 -9.30 27.47
CA GLY A 278 18.42 -8.69 28.77
C GLY A 278 17.03 -8.07 28.88
N TYR A 279 16.20 -8.12 27.84
CA TYR A 279 14.84 -7.59 27.86
C TYR A 279 13.80 -8.69 27.63
N PRO A 280 12.67 -8.68 28.36
CA PRO A 280 11.62 -9.67 28.19
C PRO A 280 10.88 -9.46 26.87
N VAL A 281 10.36 -10.55 26.33
CA VAL A 281 9.44 -10.57 25.19
C VAL A 281 8.01 -10.50 25.68
N SER A 282 7.20 -9.67 25.05
CA SER A 282 5.77 -9.53 25.33
C SER A 282 4.99 -10.74 24.83
N GLN A 283 3.97 -11.16 25.61
CA GLN A 283 2.99 -12.14 25.14
C GLN A 283 1.96 -11.55 24.16
N TYR A 284 1.89 -10.23 24.07
CA TYR A 284 0.94 -9.51 23.21
C TYR A 284 1.61 -9.10 21.90
N THR A 285 0.85 -9.15 20.80
CA THR A 285 1.34 -8.65 19.53
C THR A 285 1.51 -7.14 19.55
N PHE A 286 2.33 -6.61 18.66
CA PHE A 286 2.54 -5.18 18.53
C PHE A 286 1.23 -4.45 18.22
N SER A 287 0.40 -5.01 17.31
CA SER A 287 -0.93 -4.47 17.02
C SER A 287 -1.82 -4.39 18.25
N ASP A 288 -1.84 -5.45 19.08
CA ASP A 288 -2.66 -5.47 20.29
C ASP A 288 -2.23 -4.39 21.30
N VAL A 289 -0.95 -4.32 21.63
CA VAL A 289 -0.47 -3.35 22.62
C VAL A 289 -0.66 -1.91 22.19
N LEU A 290 -0.44 -1.63 20.90
CA LEU A 290 -0.55 -0.29 20.36
C LEU A 290 -2.02 0.20 20.38
N HIS A 291 -2.94 -0.60 19.86
CA HIS A 291 -4.36 -0.22 19.83
C HIS A 291 -4.96 -0.18 21.22
N ARG A 292 -4.71 -1.20 22.06
CA ARG A 292 -5.26 -1.30 23.41
C ARG A 292 -4.79 -0.15 24.29
N TRP A 293 -3.49 0.17 24.25
CA TRP A 293 -2.96 1.26 25.06
C TRP A 293 -3.56 2.61 24.66
N HIS A 294 -3.66 2.90 23.36
CA HIS A 294 -4.23 4.15 22.87
C HIS A 294 -5.74 4.23 23.13
N ALA A 295 -6.48 3.13 23.01
CA ALA A 295 -7.89 3.10 23.36
C ALA A 295 -8.16 3.40 24.84
N GLN A 296 -7.26 2.99 25.74
CA GLN A 296 -7.40 3.17 27.18
C GLN A 296 -6.83 4.50 27.71
N ASN A 297 -5.82 5.04 27.05
CA ASN A 297 -5.04 6.17 27.56
C ASN A 297 -5.03 7.41 26.66
N SER A 298 -5.60 7.33 25.48
CA SER A 298 -5.64 8.44 24.51
C SER A 298 -7.00 9.12 24.54
N VAL A 299 -7.01 10.45 24.67
CA VAL A 299 -8.22 11.29 24.53
C VAL A 299 -8.90 11.07 23.19
N VAL A 300 -8.13 10.70 22.19
CA VAL A 300 -8.58 10.47 20.81
C VAL A 300 -9.45 9.22 20.69
N LEU A 301 -9.04 8.13 21.34
CA LEU A 301 -9.75 6.86 21.25
C LEU A 301 -10.75 6.62 22.40
N THR A 302 -10.69 7.40 23.49
CA THR A 302 -11.70 7.33 24.56
C THR A 302 -13.07 7.84 24.13
N ASN A 303 -13.11 8.70 23.12
CA ASN A 303 -14.33 9.17 22.47
C ASN A 303 -14.44 8.59 21.04
N TYR A 304 -13.88 7.41 20.82
CA TYR A 304 -13.91 6.73 19.55
C TYR A 304 -15.35 6.47 19.11
N ASP A 305 -15.68 7.02 17.95
CA ASP A 305 -16.94 6.71 17.25
C ASP A 305 -16.64 5.72 16.12
N PRO A 306 -17.09 4.47 16.22
CA PRO A 306 -16.86 3.46 15.17
C PRO A 306 -17.46 3.87 13.82
N ASN A 307 -18.40 4.81 13.81
CA ASN A 307 -19.04 5.32 12.60
C ASN A 307 -18.28 6.48 11.96
N ILE A 308 -17.15 6.90 12.55
CA ILE A 308 -16.36 8.03 12.06
C ILE A 308 -14.92 7.58 11.80
N ALA A 309 -14.58 7.38 10.54
CA ALA A 309 -13.23 7.00 10.11
C ALA A 309 -12.13 7.99 10.56
N LYS A 310 -12.48 9.22 10.92
CA LYS A 310 -11.52 10.24 11.37
C LYS A 310 -10.65 9.78 12.54
N ASP A 311 -11.17 8.92 13.41
CA ASP A 311 -10.41 8.47 14.59
C ASP A 311 -9.35 7.44 14.21
N CYS A 312 -9.64 6.55 13.26
CA CYS A 312 -8.64 5.66 12.66
C CYS A 312 -7.60 6.46 11.88
N TYR A 313 -8.03 7.50 11.19
CA TYR A 313 -7.19 8.36 10.36
C TYR A 313 -6.17 9.19 11.12
N GLN A 314 -6.27 9.29 12.43
CA GLN A 314 -5.24 9.97 13.22
C GLN A 314 -3.91 9.23 13.23
N CYS A 315 -3.95 7.91 13.15
CA CYS A 315 -2.76 7.06 13.10
C CYS A 315 -2.57 6.46 11.70
N HIS A 316 -3.64 5.94 11.11
CA HIS A 316 -3.63 5.49 9.71
C HIS A 316 -3.81 6.71 8.82
N PRO A 317 -2.88 7.01 7.88
CA PRO A 317 -2.89 8.26 7.14
C PRO A 317 -4.21 8.43 6.38
N GLY A 318 -4.96 9.48 6.70
CA GLY A 318 -6.29 9.57 6.17
C GLY A 318 -6.87 10.95 5.96
N ASN A 319 -6.68 11.90 6.86
CA ASN A 319 -7.31 13.21 6.70
C ASN A 319 -6.84 13.96 5.44
N ASN A 320 -5.55 13.87 5.14
CA ASN A 320 -4.95 14.48 3.95
C ASN A 320 -4.61 13.47 2.86
N VAL A 321 -4.55 12.19 3.19
CA VAL A 321 -4.08 11.12 2.31
C VAL A 321 -5.18 10.10 2.04
N ASN A 322 -6.34 10.16 2.50
CA ASN A 322 -7.45 9.22 2.28
C ASN A 322 -6.98 7.78 2.04
N CYS A 323 -6.68 7.12 3.13
CA CYS A 323 -6.35 5.68 3.10
C CYS A 323 -7.51 4.86 2.53
N TYR A 324 -8.73 5.14 2.96
CA TYR A 324 -9.97 4.53 2.49
C TYR A 324 -10.66 5.46 1.50
N ARG A 325 -10.64 5.11 0.22
CA ARG A 325 -11.11 5.94 -0.89
C ARG A 325 -11.92 5.16 -1.93
N ASP A 326 -12.40 4.00 -1.56
CA ASP A 326 -13.11 3.10 -2.45
C ASP A 326 -14.63 3.36 -2.50
N GLY A 327 -15.31 2.66 -3.40
CA GLY A 327 -16.74 2.81 -3.63
C GLY A 327 -17.63 2.48 -2.42
N HIS A 328 -17.12 1.72 -1.44
CA HIS A 328 -17.86 1.42 -0.22
C HIS A 328 -18.12 2.66 0.65
N THR A 329 -17.29 3.71 0.54
CA THR A 329 -17.49 4.98 1.27
C THR A 329 -18.85 5.62 1.02
N THR A 330 -19.47 5.30 -0.10
CA THR A 330 -20.81 5.77 -0.49
C THR A 330 -21.87 4.69 -0.42
N SER A 331 -21.50 3.46 -0.09
CA SER A 331 -22.40 2.33 0.05
C SER A 331 -22.97 2.27 1.47
N THR A 332 -24.23 1.93 1.61
CA THR A 332 -24.92 1.85 2.91
C THR A 332 -25.10 0.40 3.33
N ILE A 333 -24.74 0.10 4.58
CA ILE A 333 -24.97 -1.18 5.25
C ILE A 333 -25.98 -0.99 6.39
N GLY A 334 -26.71 -2.04 6.73
CA GLY A 334 -27.76 -1.99 7.76
C GLY A 334 -29.11 -1.51 7.21
N SER A 335 -30.08 -1.32 8.11
CA SER A 335 -31.41 -0.86 7.77
C SER A 335 -32.03 -0.04 8.90
N GLY A 336 -32.95 0.86 8.56
CA GLY A 336 -33.61 1.73 9.53
C GLY A 336 -32.60 2.64 10.26
N SER A 337 -32.69 2.70 11.58
CA SER A 337 -31.79 3.51 12.42
C SER A 337 -30.35 2.98 12.51
N SER A 338 -30.10 1.77 12.05
CA SER A 338 -28.74 1.18 11.99
C SER A 338 -28.09 1.35 10.61
N ALA A 339 -28.78 1.98 9.66
CA ALA A 339 -28.19 2.22 8.35
C ALA A 339 -27.09 3.26 8.42
N HIS A 340 -25.90 2.91 7.92
CA HIS A 340 -24.72 3.79 7.86
C HIS A 340 -23.86 3.45 6.64
N ASN A 341 -22.98 4.34 6.28
CA ASN A 341 -21.98 4.06 5.25
C ASN A 341 -20.98 3.03 5.77
N ILE A 342 -20.42 2.21 4.86
CA ILE A 342 -19.41 1.22 5.24
C ILE A 342 -18.12 1.92 5.67
N TRP A 343 -17.64 1.58 6.87
CA TRP A 343 -16.45 2.14 7.49
C TRP A 343 -15.41 1.08 7.83
N CYS A 344 -14.29 1.54 8.35
CA CYS A 344 -13.16 0.69 8.76
C CYS A 344 -13.62 -0.48 9.65
N THR A 345 -14.50 -0.21 10.62
CA THR A 345 -14.96 -1.19 11.61
C THR A 345 -15.91 -2.24 11.05
N ASP A 346 -16.60 -1.97 9.95
CA ASP A 346 -17.45 -2.97 9.30
C ASP A 346 -16.62 -4.14 8.74
N CYS A 347 -15.40 -3.84 8.28
CA CYS A 347 -14.45 -4.84 7.81
C CYS A 347 -13.50 -5.31 8.92
N HIS A 348 -12.95 -4.38 9.72
CA HIS A 348 -11.91 -4.67 10.72
C HIS A 348 -12.44 -5.01 12.11
N GLY A 349 -13.74 -4.80 12.35
CA GLY A 349 -14.39 -4.97 13.64
C GLY A 349 -14.22 -3.77 14.57
N ASP A 350 -15.12 -3.64 15.54
CA ASP A 350 -15.08 -2.58 16.54
C ASP A 350 -13.94 -2.80 17.53
N LEU A 351 -13.02 -1.85 17.59
CA LEU A 351 -11.83 -1.91 18.43
C LEU A 351 -12.19 -1.97 19.93
N ASN A 352 -13.10 -1.10 20.38
CA ASN A 352 -13.49 -1.05 21.79
C ASN A 352 -14.23 -2.30 22.22
N GLN A 353 -15.09 -2.85 21.36
CA GLN A 353 -15.80 -4.09 21.63
C GLN A 353 -14.81 -5.26 21.77
N ARG A 354 -13.83 -5.38 20.88
CA ARG A 354 -12.79 -6.41 20.96
C ARG A 354 -11.96 -6.29 22.23
N ILE A 355 -11.56 -5.07 22.60
CA ILE A 355 -10.81 -4.82 23.83
C ILE A 355 -11.65 -5.18 25.05
N ALA A 356 -12.93 -4.77 25.11
CA ALA A 356 -13.84 -5.07 26.21
C ALA A 356 -14.09 -6.59 26.36
N GLN A 357 -14.08 -7.33 25.27
CA GLN A 357 -14.22 -8.79 25.26
C GLN A 357 -12.90 -9.53 25.55
N GLY A 358 -11.81 -8.83 25.83
CA GLY A 358 -10.49 -9.42 26.06
C GLY A 358 -9.90 -10.09 24.81
N GLN A 359 -10.42 -9.80 23.63
CA GLN A 359 -9.93 -10.39 22.38
C GLN A 359 -8.61 -9.73 21.98
N MET A 360 -7.63 -10.55 21.59
CA MET A 360 -6.38 -10.06 21.08
C MET A 360 -6.60 -9.44 19.68
N LEU A 361 -6.06 -8.23 19.48
CA LEU A 361 -6.08 -7.57 18.18
C LEU A 361 -4.93 -8.12 17.36
N GLN A 362 -5.25 -9.10 16.55
CA GLN A 362 -4.27 -9.71 15.66
C GLN A 362 -3.87 -8.72 14.57
N PRO A 363 -2.58 -8.59 14.26
CA PRO A 363 -2.16 -7.90 13.06
C PRO A 363 -2.58 -8.71 11.83
N TRP A 364 -2.41 -8.11 10.69
CA TRP A 364 -2.81 -8.71 9.44
C TRP A 364 -1.96 -9.92 9.11
N SER A 365 -2.62 -11.04 9.06
CA SER A 365 -2.11 -12.28 8.52
C SER A 365 -3.15 -12.83 7.55
N ASP A 366 -2.77 -13.76 6.70
CA ASP A 366 -3.68 -14.39 5.73
C ASP A 366 -4.97 -14.93 6.35
N THR A 367 -4.93 -15.27 7.64
CA THR A 367 -6.07 -15.84 8.37
C THR A 367 -6.94 -14.79 9.05
N THR A 368 -6.43 -13.58 9.30
CA THR A 368 -7.11 -12.52 10.07
C THR A 368 -7.56 -11.33 9.23
N LEU A 369 -7.14 -11.26 7.98
CA LEU A 369 -7.57 -10.22 7.06
C LEU A 369 -9.08 -10.27 6.82
N PRO A 370 -9.76 -9.11 6.71
CA PRO A 370 -11.14 -9.05 6.28
C PRO A 370 -11.30 -9.71 4.91
N LYS A 371 -12.35 -10.49 4.75
CA LYS A 371 -12.63 -11.21 3.51
C LYS A 371 -13.87 -10.64 2.85
N CYS A 372 -13.81 -10.38 1.56
CA CYS A 372 -14.97 -9.95 0.77
C CYS A 372 -16.17 -10.90 0.98
N ALA A 373 -15.89 -12.21 1.05
CA ALA A 373 -16.88 -13.26 1.29
C ALA A 373 -17.64 -13.13 2.63
N THR A 374 -17.15 -12.37 3.60
CA THR A 374 -17.86 -12.16 4.87
C THR A 374 -19.18 -11.43 4.65
N CYS A 375 -19.21 -10.47 3.73
CA CYS A 375 -20.40 -9.70 3.37
C CYS A 375 -20.98 -10.15 2.03
N HIS A 376 -20.16 -10.52 1.06
CA HIS A 376 -20.54 -10.95 -0.29
C HIS A 376 -20.68 -12.48 -0.43
N SER A 377 -21.13 -13.16 0.64
CA SER A 377 -21.27 -14.63 0.65
C SER A 377 -22.44 -15.16 -0.17
N ASN A 378 -23.46 -14.34 -0.43
CA ASN A 378 -24.74 -14.71 -1.02
C ASN A 378 -25.06 -13.95 -2.30
N THR A 379 -24.14 -13.89 -3.22
CA THR A 379 -24.39 -13.24 -4.51
C THR A 379 -25.34 -14.04 -5.43
N GLY A 380 -26.16 -14.92 -4.89
CA GLY A 380 -27.19 -15.66 -5.65
C GLY A 380 -26.66 -16.65 -6.68
N GLU A 381 -25.37 -16.67 -6.92
CA GLU A 381 -24.74 -17.36 -8.03
C GLU A 381 -23.71 -18.43 -7.60
N GLY A 382 -23.85 -18.93 -6.38
CA GLY A 382 -23.05 -20.03 -5.87
C GLY A 382 -21.57 -19.67 -5.67
N GLY A 383 -21.28 -18.39 -5.45
CA GLY A 383 -19.94 -17.87 -5.28
C GLY A 383 -19.30 -18.35 -4.00
N GLY A 384 -18.34 -19.24 -4.12
CA GLY A 384 -17.37 -19.57 -3.07
C GLY A 384 -16.02 -18.97 -3.41
N TYR A 385 -15.27 -18.57 -2.40
CA TYR A 385 -13.89 -18.13 -2.60
C TYR A 385 -12.96 -19.33 -2.51
N ILE A 386 -12.07 -19.47 -3.49
CA ILE A 386 -10.99 -20.45 -3.47
C ILE A 386 -9.73 -19.72 -3.03
N GLY A 387 -9.13 -20.13 -1.93
CA GLY A 387 -7.89 -19.56 -1.42
C GLY A 387 -8.07 -18.63 -0.23
N GLY A 388 -6.98 -18.30 0.45
CA GLY A 388 -6.97 -17.73 1.79
C GLY A 388 -7.01 -16.21 1.87
N LEU A 389 -6.34 -15.50 1.00
CA LEU A 389 -6.15 -14.05 1.11
C LEU A 389 -7.24 -13.28 0.36
N PHE A 390 -8.01 -12.44 1.08
CA PHE A 390 -8.99 -11.48 0.52
C PHE A 390 -10.00 -12.08 -0.48
N GLY A 391 -10.42 -13.32 -0.28
CA GLY A 391 -11.17 -13.98 -1.33
C GLY A 391 -10.39 -13.98 -2.64
N LYS A 392 -9.16 -14.46 -2.59
CA LYS A 392 -8.16 -14.39 -3.65
C LYS A 392 -8.66 -14.90 -4.99
N TYR A 393 -9.60 -15.83 -4.95
CA TYR A 393 -10.21 -16.43 -6.14
C TYR A 393 -11.72 -16.40 -6.04
N LEU A 394 -12.38 -15.99 -7.10
CA LEU A 394 -13.81 -16.05 -7.25
C LEU A 394 -14.23 -17.36 -7.92
N ASN A 395 -15.22 -18.05 -7.34
CA ASN A 395 -15.70 -19.35 -7.79
C ASN A 395 -17.08 -19.29 -8.44
N SER A 396 -17.39 -18.21 -9.15
CA SER A 396 -18.71 -18.02 -9.77
C SER A 396 -18.61 -17.38 -11.15
N HIS A 397 -19.71 -17.26 -11.86
CA HIS A 397 -19.84 -16.63 -13.18
C HIS A 397 -19.05 -17.21 -14.34
N GLY A 398 -18.85 -18.50 -14.39
CA GLY A 398 -17.99 -19.08 -15.43
C GLY A 398 -16.50 -18.81 -15.18
N HIS A 399 -16.15 -17.99 -14.18
CA HIS A 399 -14.77 -17.83 -13.70
C HIS A 399 -14.38 -18.93 -12.70
N ARG A 400 -15.21 -19.93 -12.55
CA ARG A 400 -14.97 -21.14 -11.76
C ARG A 400 -13.75 -21.83 -12.32
N ASN A 401 -12.71 -22.03 -11.51
CA ASN A 401 -11.40 -22.55 -11.86
C ASN A 401 -10.46 -21.62 -12.64
N ASP A 402 -10.90 -20.43 -13.07
CA ASP A 402 -10.08 -19.52 -13.88
C ASP A 402 -9.12 -18.68 -13.02
N LYS A 403 -9.21 -18.82 -11.71
CA LYS A 403 -8.32 -18.13 -10.74
C LYS A 403 -8.32 -16.61 -10.87
N ILE A 404 -9.43 -16.01 -11.31
CA ILE A 404 -9.58 -14.57 -11.39
C ILE A 404 -9.74 -14.00 -9.98
N LEU A 405 -8.94 -12.99 -9.65
CA LEU A 405 -9.00 -12.32 -8.36
C LEU A 405 -10.15 -11.33 -8.31
N CYS A 406 -10.76 -11.12 -7.14
CA CYS A 406 -11.75 -10.04 -6.96
C CYS A 406 -11.12 -8.68 -7.32
N SER A 407 -9.89 -8.45 -6.89
CA SER A 407 -9.14 -7.23 -7.18
C SER A 407 -8.84 -7.01 -8.67
N THR A 408 -8.85 -8.06 -9.49
CA THR A 408 -8.65 -7.92 -10.94
C THR A 408 -9.76 -7.09 -11.59
N CYS A 409 -11.00 -7.26 -11.13
CA CYS A 409 -12.13 -6.47 -11.64
C CYS A 409 -12.38 -5.25 -10.76
N HIS A 410 -12.28 -5.38 -9.45
CA HIS A 410 -12.73 -4.37 -8.49
C HIS A 410 -11.65 -3.38 -8.05
N GLY A 411 -10.37 -3.65 -8.32
CA GLY A 411 -9.26 -2.85 -7.79
C GLY A 411 -8.79 -3.35 -6.42
N GLU A 412 -7.92 -2.59 -5.79
CA GLU A 412 -7.28 -2.95 -4.51
C GLU A 412 -8.19 -2.65 -3.31
N PRO A 413 -8.07 -3.37 -2.20
CA PRO A 413 -8.72 -3.03 -0.94
C PRO A 413 -8.41 -1.58 -0.53
N HIS A 414 -9.39 -0.87 0.01
CA HIS A 414 -9.39 0.57 0.31
C HIS A 414 -9.41 1.51 -0.92
N ALA A 415 -9.35 0.97 -2.14
CA ALA A 415 -9.46 1.74 -3.38
C ALA A 415 -10.23 0.98 -4.46
N LEU A 416 -11.25 0.21 -4.08
CA LEU A 416 -12.12 -0.48 -5.04
C LEU A 416 -12.76 0.51 -6.00
N ASN A 417 -12.81 0.14 -7.26
CA ASN A 417 -13.34 0.97 -8.33
C ASN A 417 -14.89 1.08 -8.27
N PRO A 418 -15.46 2.26 -8.55
CA PRO A 418 -14.75 3.52 -8.80
C PRO A 418 -14.23 4.13 -7.49
N SER A 419 -12.94 4.42 -7.43
CA SER A 419 -12.33 5.12 -6.31
C SER A 419 -12.59 6.63 -6.38
N THR A 420 -12.60 7.29 -5.22
CA THR A 420 -12.66 8.76 -5.14
C THR A 420 -11.38 9.45 -5.61
N LEU A 421 -10.28 8.72 -5.72
CA LEU A 421 -9.03 9.20 -6.31
C LEU A 421 -8.97 8.83 -7.80
N ALA A 422 -8.95 9.83 -8.67
CA ALA A 422 -8.96 9.62 -10.12
C ALA A 422 -7.81 8.72 -10.61
N ALA A 423 -6.65 8.76 -9.95
CA ALA A 423 -5.50 7.94 -10.32
C ALA A 423 -5.77 6.43 -10.19
N ASP A 424 -6.52 5.99 -9.19
CA ASP A 424 -6.89 4.58 -9.01
C ASP A 424 -7.74 4.06 -10.19
N ASN A 425 -8.57 4.93 -10.76
CA ASN A 425 -9.50 4.57 -11.83
C ASN A 425 -8.83 4.48 -13.22
N THR A 426 -7.59 4.96 -13.34
CA THR A 426 -6.90 5.12 -14.64
C THR A 426 -6.79 3.80 -15.39
N GLN A 427 -6.48 2.70 -14.70
CA GLN A 427 -6.36 1.38 -15.30
C GLN A 427 -7.69 0.90 -15.90
N ASN A 428 -8.79 0.98 -15.15
CA ASN A 428 -10.10 0.51 -15.61
C ASN A 428 -10.61 1.38 -16.77
N ILE A 429 -10.40 2.69 -16.70
CA ILE A 429 -10.73 3.60 -17.82
C ILE A 429 -9.95 3.21 -19.06
N ALA A 430 -8.65 2.92 -18.96
CA ALA A 430 -7.82 2.51 -20.09
C ALA A 430 -8.23 1.15 -20.68
N LEU A 431 -8.71 0.23 -19.84
CA LEU A 431 -9.08 -1.12 -20.24
C LEU A 431 -10.47 -1.21 -20.85
N GLN A 432 -11.45 -0.46 -20.33
CA GLN A 432 -12.87 -0.60 -20.69
C GLN A 432 -13.59 0.74 -20.97
N GLY A 433 -12.93 1.89 -20.82
CA GLY A 433 -13.54 3.22 -21.00
C GLY A 433 -14.33 3.74 -19.79
N LEU A 434 -14.41 3.01 -18.70
CA LEU A 434 -15.21 3.32 -17.52
C LEU A 434 -14.36 3.13 -16.25
N ALA A 435 -14.62 3.97 -15.22
CA ALA A 435 -13.97 3.88 -13.91
C ALA A 435 -14.49 2.72 -13.04
N ASN A 436 -15.65 2.17 -13.36
CA ASN A 436 -16.30 1.09 -12.63
C ASN A 436 -15.45 -0.19 -12.58
N PRO A 437 -15.78 -1.16 -11.73
CA PRO A 437 -15.21 -2.50 -11.83
C PRO A 437 -15.27 -3.02 -13.27
N ILE A 438 -14.29 -3.84 -13.65
CA ILE A 438 -14.26 -4.37 -15.03
C ILE A 438 -15.50 -5.22 -15.26
N GLY A 439 -16.41 -4.70 -16.09
CA GLY A 439 -17.68 -5.32 -16.44
C GLY A 439 -17.91 -5.41 -17.94
N VAL A 440 -16.96 -4.90 -18.75
CA VAL A 440 -17.00 -5.03 -20.21
C VAL A 440 -16.36 -6.36 -20.58
N CYS A 441 -17.16 -7.37 -20.92
CA CYS A 441 -16.69 -8.72 -21.19
C CYS A 441 -15.59 -8.76 -22.27
N ASP A 442 -15.68 -7.90 -23.27
CA ASP A 442 -14.68 -7.80 -24.35
C ASP A 442 -13.30 -7.33 -23.89
N THR A 443 -13.18 -6.88 -22.65
CA THR A 443 -11.85 -6.60 -22.05
C THR A 443 -11.00 -7.85 -22.04
N CYS A 444 -11.57 -9.00 -21.69
CA CYS A 444 -10.87 -10.28 -21.59
C CYS A 444 -11.34 -11.31 -22.63
N HIS A 445 -12.63 -11.32 -22.98
CA HIS A 445 -13.20 -12.24 -23.96
C HIS A 445 -13.06 -11.73 -25.38
N THR A 446 -12.98 -12.64 -26.35
CA THR A 446 -13.10 -12.32 -27.78
C THR A 446 -14.48 -12.70 -28.28
N GLY A 447 -15.11 -11.80 -29.07
CA GLY A 447 -16.42 -12.07 -29.69
C GLY A 447 -17.65 -11.97 -28.80
N LYS A 448 -17.50 -11.51 -27.57
CA LYS A 448 -18.63 -11.25 -26.64
C LYS A 448 -18.82 -9.75 -26.44
N SER A 449 -19.65 -9.13 -27.27
CA SER A 449 -20.00 -7.72 -27.15
C SER A 449 -21.19 -7.54 -26.20
N SER A 450 -20.99 -7.59 -24.90
CA SER A 450 -22.03 -7.19 -23.96
C SER A 450 -21.48 -6.17 -22.99
N ASN A 451 -21.94 -4.93 -23.16
CA ASN A 451 -21.84 -3.92 -22.12
C ASN A 451 -22.85 -4.29 -21.02
N TYR A 452 -22.44 -5.06 -20.06
CA TYR A 452 -23.22 -5.16 -18.83
C TYR A 452 -23.00 -3.86 -18.07
N GLY A 453 -24.00 -2.98 -18.04
CA GLY A 453 -23.97 -1.72 -17.30
C GLY A 453 -23.92 -1.93 -15.78
N THR A 454 -24.09 -3.15 -15.35
CA THR A 454 -23.84 -3.67 -14.01
C THR A 454 -22.90 -4.88 -14.16
N PRO A 455 -21.82 -4.99 -13.36
CA PRO A 455 -21.01 -6.19 -13.37
C PRO A 455 -21.89 -7.41 -13.12
N PRO A 456 -21.64 -8.51 -13.83
CA PRO A 456 -22.38 -9.74 -13.62
C PRO A 456 -21.95 -10.36 -12.29
N HIS A 457 -22.69 -10.08 -11.23
CA HIS A 457 -22.63 -10.77 -9.94
C HIS A 457 -23.94 -11.47 -9.67
#